data_91085342ad17df7ef65acd069618cf04
#
_entry.id   91085342ad17df7ef65acd069618cf04
#
_cell.length_a   1.000
_cell.length_b   1.000
_cell.length_c   1.000
_cell.angle_alpha   90.00
_cell.angle_beta   90.00
_cell.angle_gamma   90.00
#
_symmetry.space_group_name_H-M   'P 1'
#
loop_
_entity.id
_entity.type
_entity.pdbx_description
1 polymer ?
#
loop_
_entity_poly.entity_id
_entity_poly.type
_entity_poly.pdbx_seq_one_letter_code
_entity_poly.pdbx_strand_id
1 'polypeptide(L)'
;MMRSSPWRGPGAGFERARIQVFGWPTARPHFRTIARLFSLACVLCLLSCGPRRQDRLVIGSKNFTEQAILGELVAQHLETRTKIFIERRFYLAGSYICHQAILAGRIDLYPEYTGTALTAILKENPRSTAADVYERVKQEYARRFGLVVAPSLGFENTFAIVIRGEDARRLHLHTVSQAAPYAPQWRAGFGFEFMERPDGFKGLTKTYGLRFAATPRTMDLGLLYRALSQKQVDLVAGNSTDGLIAALDLAVLEDDRRYFPPYEAVPIVRRQTLALHPEVQHALAELTGKISAAEMRRMNYAVDGQRRDAKEVAREFLRSKGL
;
A
#
# COMPACT_ATOMS: atom_id res chain seq x y z
N MET A 1 6.43 -46.63 -54.91
CA MET A 1 7.30 -46.56 -56.07
C MET A 1 8.63 -45.94 -55.72
N MET A 2 9.70 -46.70 -55.95
CA MET A 2 11.11 -46.28 -56.22
C MET A 2 11.81 -45.55 -55.03
N ARG A 3 13.01 -45.85 -54.65
CA ARG A 3 13.97 -47.02 -54.85
C ARG A 3 15.13 -46.70 -53.92
N SER A 4 15.62 -47.71 -53.31
CA SER A 4 16.86 -47.86 -52.59
C SER A 4 18.08 -47.54 -53.43
N SER A 5 19.15 -47.03 -52.86
CA SER A 5 20.46 -47.61 -53.13
C SER A 5 21.51 -47.16 -52.09
N PRO A 6 22.49 -48.06 -51.86
CA PRO A 6 23.43 -47.94 -50.74
C PRO A 6 24.77 -47.43 -51.23
N TRP A 7 25.58 -46.87 -50.36
CA TRP A 7 27.00 -46.60 -50.64
C TRP A 7 27.92 -47.40 -49.74
N ARG A 8 28.84 -48.07 -50.32
CA ARG A 8 29.90 -48.94 -49.76
C ARG A 8 31.10 -48.09 -49.35
N GLY A 9 31.76 -48.55 -48.27
CA GLY A 9 33.07 -48.03 -47.87
C GLY A 9 34.23 -48.49 -48.73
N PRO A 10 35.41 -48.00 -48.46
CA PRO A 10 36.61 -48.84 -48.30
C PRO A 10 37.35 -48.46 -47.02
N GLY A 11 37.88 -49.32 -46.22
CA GLY A 11 38.93 -50.31 -46.44
C GLY A 11 40.27 -49.76 -45.90
N ALA A 12 40.63 -50.21 -44.69
CA ALA A 12 42.00 -50.58 -44.26
C ALA A 12 43.14 -49.53 -44.25
N GLY A 13 43.73 -49.38 -43.10
CA GLY A 13 45.05 -48.79 -42.88
C GLY A 13 45.45 -48.79 -41.46
N PHE A 14 45.91 -49.93 -40.87
CA PHE A 14 46.57 -49.99 -39.61
C PHE A 14 47.95 -49.38 -39.66
N GLU A 15 48.12 -48.19 -39.10
CA GLU A 15 49.46 -47.66 -38.85
C GLU A 15 49.65 -47.44 -37.33
N ARG A 16 50.62 -48.19 -36.79
CA ARG A 16 50.99 -48.12 -35.33
C ARG A 16 51.73 -46.81 -35.06
N ALA A 17 51.07 -45.82 -34.46
CA ALA A 17 51.73 -44.64 -33.94
C ALA A 17 52.26 -44.93 -32.56
N ARG A 18 53.54 -44.74 -32.34
CA ARG A 18 54.27 -44.85 -31.09
C ARG A 18 53.75 -43.78 -30.11
N ILE A 19 53.28 -44.19 -28.94
CA ILE A 19 52.95 -43.29 -27.83
C ILE A 19 54.27 -42.81 -27.23
N GLN A 20 54.61 -41.54 -27.44
CA GLN A 20 55.60 -40.83 -26.66
C GLN A 20 54.97 -40.43 -25.34
N VAL A 21 55.49 -41.00 -24.23
CA VAL A 21 55.14 -40.62 -22.87
C VAL A 21 55.78 -39.26 -22.58
N PHE A 22 55.03 -38.18 -22.69
CA PHE A 22 55.47 -36.89 -22.17
C PHE A 22 55.36 -36.88 -20.65
N GLY A 23 56.49 -36.72 -20.00
CA GLY A 23 56.60 -36.56 -18.53
C GLY A 23 55.90 -35.28 -18.10
N TRP A 24 54.98 -35.41 -17.13
CA TRP A 24 54.32 -34.29 -16.48
C TRP A 24 55.30 -33.63 -15.53
N PRO A 25 55.43 -32.29 -15.54
CA PRO A 25 56.25 -31.59 -14.55
C PRO A 25 55.53 -31.62 -13.21
N THR A 26 56.20 -32.09 -12.19
CA THR A 26 55.79 -32.06 -10.81
C THR A 26 55.83 -30.60 -10.31
N ALA A 27 54.72 -29.84 -10.47
CA ALA A 27 54.54 -28.57 -9.83
C ALA A 27 53.68 -28.74 -8.54
N ARG A 28 54.35 -28.99 -7.44
CA ARG A 28 53.80 -28.62 -6.11
C ARG A 28 54.43 -27.27 -5.75
N PRO A 29 53.66 -26.19 -5.56
CA PRO A 29 53.16 -25.85 -4.23
C PRO A 29 52.02 -24.78 -4.23
N HIS A 30 50.81 -25.05 -4.57
CA HIS A 30 49.74 -24.04 -4.40
C HIS A 30 48.51 -24.52 -3.60
N PHE A 31 48.51 -25.73 -3.09
CA PHE A 31 47.38 -26.27 -2.33
C PHE A 31 47.14 -25.51 -1.01
N ARG A 32 48.19 -24.99 -0.37
CA ARG A 32 48.07 -24.20 0.87
C ARG A 32 47.51 -22.79 0.67
N THR A 33 47.77 -22.20 -0.48
CA THR A 33 47.26 -20.85 -0.82
C THR A 33 45.77 -20.90 -1.20
N ILE A 34 45.36 -21.92 -1.95
CA ILE A 34 43.94 -22.12 -2.34
C ILE A 34 43.11 -22.46 -1.09
N ALA A 35 43.58 -23.30 -0.17
CA ALA A 35 42.88 -23.58 1.08
C ALA A 35 42.71 -22.33 1.97
N ARG A 36 43.71 -21.46 2.03
CA ARG A 36 43.61 -20.16 2.76
C ARG A 36 42.64 -19.20 2.12
N LEU A 37 42.58 -19.12 0.79
CA LEU A 37 41.64 -18.27 0.06
C LEU A 37 40.18 -18.80 0.22
N PHE A 38 39.98 -20.11 0.22
CA PHE A 38 38.67 -20.72 0.48
C PHE A 38 38.21 -20.51 1.93
N SER A 39 39.13 -20.63 2.91
CA SER A 39 38.81 -20.31 4.32
C SER A 39 38.47 -18.83 4.51
N LEU A 40 39.16 -17.90 3.82
CA LEU A 40 38.88 -16.47 3.90
C LEU A 40 37.54 -16.12 3.23
N ALA A 41 37.20 -16.75 2.11
CA ALA A 41 35.91 -16.60 1.44
C ALA A 41 34.75 -17.15 2.27
N CYS A 42 34.91 -18.29 2.97
CA CYS A 42 33.91 -18.82 3.91
C CYS A 42 33.71 -17.91 5.13
N VAL A 43 34.76 -17.29 5.65
CA VAL A 43 34.67 -16.34 6.78
C VAL A 43 33.99 -15.04 6.32
N LEU A 44 34.25 -14.55 5.11
CA LEU A 44 33.55 -13.40 4.52
C LEU A 44 32.07 -13.67 4.22
N CYS A 45 31.71 -14.89 3.84
CA CYS A 45 30.30 -15.30 3.69
C CYS A 45 29.54 -15.36 5.03
N LEU A 46 30.24 -15.63 6.13
CA LEU A 46 29.64 -15.66 7.48
C LEU A 46 29.42 -14.24 8.07
N LEU A 47 30.13 -13.23 7.56
CA LEU A 47 29.98 -11.83 7.96
C LEU A 47 28.90 -11.08 7.15
N SER A 48 28.33 -11.69 6.11
CA SER A 48 27.23 -11.14 5.30
C SER A 48 25.85 -11.44 5.92
N CYS A 49 25.76 -11.57 7.25
CA CYS A 49 24.50 -11.66 7.96
C CYS A 49 23.87 -10.26 8.07
N GLY A 50 23.13 -9.85 7.06
CA GLY A 50 22.07 -8.85 7.27
C GLY A 50 21.14 -9.33 8.38
N PRO A 51 20.37 -8.44 9.05
CA PRO A 51 19.50 -8.81 10.16
C PRO A 51 18.65 -10.01 9.75
N ARG A 52 18.65 -11.04 10.60
CA ARG A 52 17.82 -12.23 10.37
C ARG A 52 16.38 -11.77 10.20
N ARG A 53 15.59 -12.43 9.34
CA ARG A 53 14.18 -12.11 9.12
C ARG A 53 13.38 -12.03 10.44
N GLN A 54 13.85 -12.69 11.48
CA GLN A 54 13.30 -12.66 12.83
C GLN A 54 13.55 -11.34 13.57
N ASP A 55 14.55 -10.54 13.16
CA ASP A 55 14.91 -9.27 13.82
C ASP A 55 14.43 -8.05 13.03
N ARG A 56 13.60 -8.28 11.99
CA ARG A 56 13.13 -7.24 11.08
C ARG A 56 11.61 -7.30 10.91
N LEU A 57 10.97 -6.14 10.97
CA LEU A 57 9.56 -5.94 10.66
C LEU A 57 9.42 -4.99 9.46
N VAL A 58 8.63 -5.38 8.46
CA VAL A 58 8.43 -4.60 7.25
C VAL A 58 7.06 -3.92 7.28
N ILE A 59 7.04 -2.59 7.26
CA ILE A 59 5.81 -1.79 7.23
C ILE A 59 5.55 -1.32 5.80
N GLY A 60 4.38 -1.68 5.27
CA GLY A 60 3.89 -1.21 3.98
C GLY A 60 2.99 0.00 4.10
N SER A 61 2.79 0.73 3.00
CA SER A 61 1.71 1.72 2.87
C SER A 61 1.14 1.78 1.47
N LYS A 62 -0.08 2.30 1.35
CA LYS A 62 -0.69 2.64 0.06
C LYS A 62 -0.01 3.88 -0.54
N ASN A 63 -0.38 4.23 -1.78
CA ASN A 63 0.29 5.22 -2.62
C ASN A 63 -0.26 6.65 -2.48
N PHE A 64 -0.54 7.11 -1.27
CA PHE A 64 -0.96 8.49 -1.00
C PHE A 64 -0.45 8.99 0.35
N THR A 65 -0.42 10.30 0.51
CA THR A 65 0.25 11.03 1.58
C THR A 65 -0.12 10.54 2.98
N GLU A 66 -1.41 10.44 3.28
CA GLU A 66 -1.86 9.98 4.60
C GLU A 66 -1.30 8.61 4.96
N GLN A 67 -1.25 7.70 4.00
CA GLN A 67 -0.73 6.36 4.24
C GLN A 67 0.78 6.34 4.49
N ALA A 68 1.53 7.23 3.86
CA ALA A 68 2.95 7.41 4.15
C ALA A 68 3.15 8.00 5.55
N ILE A 69 2.35 8.98 5.95
CA ILE A 69 2.37 9.55 7.32
C ILE A 69 2.02 8.48 8.35
N LEU A 70 0.93 7.72 8.15
CA LEU A 70 0.54 6.64 9.06
C LEU A 70 1.60 5.53 9.14
N GLY A 71 2.20 5.19 8.01
CA GLY A 71 3.32 4.25 7.96
C GLY A 71 4.51 4.74 8.78
N GLU A 72 4.86 6.03 8.66
CA GLU A 72 5.94 6.65 9.45
C GLU A 72 5.59 6.76 10.95
N LEU A 73 4.36 7.11 11.30
CA LEU A 73 3.89 7.14 12.70
C LEU A 73 4.08 5.76 13.35
N VAL A 74 3.60 4.70 12.70
CA VAL A 74 3.74 3.34 13.21
C VAL A 74 5.21 2.93 13.25
N ALA A 75 5.99 3.22 12.19
CA ALA A 75 7.40 2.84 12.12
C ALA A 75 8.23 3.49 13.22
N GLN A 76 8.13 4.80 13.37
CA GLN A 76 8.90 5.56 14.37
C GLN A 76 8.48 5.20 15.80
N HIS A 77 7.19 4.96 16.03
CA HIS A 77 6.71 4.54 17.33
C HIS A 77 7.25 3.15 17.71
N LEU A 78 7.23 2.19 16.79
CA LEU A 78 7.83 0.87 17.00
C LEU A 78 9.34 0.94 17.20
N GLU A 79 10.06 1.78 16.47
CA GLU A 79 11.50 2.01 16.66
C GLU A 79 11.82 2.55 18.06
N THR A 80 10.92 3.36 18.63
CA THR A 80 11.09 3.91 19.99
C THR A 80 10.77 2.88 21.07
N ARG A 81 9.78 2.00 20.84
CA ARG A 81 9.25 1.04 21.82
C ARG A 81 9.88 -0.35 21.76
N THR A 82 10.57 -0.66 20.66
CA THR A 82 11.13 -2.00 20.46
C THR A 82 12.59 -1.93 20.00
N LYS A 83 13.26 -3.08 19.95
CA LYS A 83 14.60 -3.21 19.37
C LYS A 83 14.57 -3.82 17.97
N ILE A 84 13.39 -3.91 17.35
CA ILE A 84 13.19 -4.52 16.05
C ILE A 84 13.67 -3.55 14.97
N PHE A 85 14.40 -4.04 13.98
CA PHE A 85 14.73 -3.22 12.81
C PHE A 85 13.50 -3.02 11.95
N ILE A 86 13.09 -1.77 11.73
CA ILE A 86 11.90 -1.42 10.94
C ILE A 86 12.30 -1.06 9.51
N GLU A 87 11.87 -1.89 8.56
CA GLU A 87 11.99 -1.61 7.12
C GLU A 87 10.70 -0.96 6.62
N ARG A 88 10.83 0.10 5.85
CA ARG A 88 9.72 0.84 5.23
C ARG A 88 9.56 0.43 3.77
N ARG A 89 8.36 0.01 3.38
CA ARG A 89 7.96 -0.25 2.00
C ARG A 89 6.70 0.52 1.68
N PHE A 90 6.86 1.82 1.54
CA PHE A 90 5.75 2.73 1.28
C PHE A 90 5.46 2.85 -0.22
N TYR A 91 4.31 3.43 -0.54
CA TYR A 91 3.83 3.63 -1.91
C TYR A 91 3.71 2.35 -2.75
N LEU A 92 3.27 1.25 -2.13
CA LEU A 92 3.12 -0.05 -2.82
C LEU A 92 2.01 -0.08 -3.87
N ALA A 93 1.11 0.85 -3.90
CA ALA A 93 -0.11 1.03 -4.66
C ALA A 93 -1.35 1.02 -3.73
N GLY A 94 -2.50 0.53 -4.18
CA GLY A 94 -3.73 0.55 -3.40
C GLY A 94 -3.92 -0.67 -2.49
N SER A 95 -5.12 -0.75 -1.92
CA SER A 95 -5.50 -1.75 -0.91
C SER A 95 -5.31 -3.19 -1.36
N TYR A 96 -5.62 -3.51 -2.63
CA TYR A 96 -5.45 -4.87 -3.15
C TYR A 96 -4.00 -5.31 -3.13
N ILE A 97 -3.08 -4.44 -3.52
CA ILE A 97 -1.64 -4.77 -3.56
C ILE A 97 -1.07 -4.89 -2.15
N CYS A 98 -1.42 -3.98 -1.23
CA CYS A 98 -1.00 -4.08 0.17
C CYS A 98 -1.52 -5.37 0.82
N HIS A 99 -2.79 -5.73 0.57
CA HIS A 99 -3.36 -6.98 1.07
C HIS A 99 -2.65 -8.21 0.52
N GLN A 100 -2.35 -8.27 -0.77
CA GLN A 100 -1.57 -9.37 -1.35
C GLN A 100 -0.13 -9.41 -0.80
N ALA A 101 0.50 -8.25 -0.58
CA ALA A 101 1.84 -8.17 -0.03
C ALA A 101 1.92 -8.72 1.41
N ILE A 102 0.92 -8.42 2.26
CA ILE A 102 0.88 -8.94 3.64
C ILE A 102 0.59 -10.44 3.66
N LEU A 103 -0.30 -10.95 2.81
CA LEU A 103 -0.56 -12.40 2.70
C LEU A 103 0.68 -13.17 2.22
N ALA A 104 1.43 -12.60 1.28
CA ALA A 104 2.67 -13.18 0.78
C ALA A 104 3.85 -13.02 1.77
N GLY A 105 3.67 -12.37 2.91
CA GLY A 105 4.71 -12.09 3.89
C GLY A 105 5.80 -11.15 3.38
N ARG A 106 5.50 -10.33 2.38
CA ARG A 106 6.41 -9.29 1.87
C ARG A 106 6.41 -8.04 2.74
N ILE A 107 5.31 -7.79 3.44
CA ILE A 107 5.17 -6.82 4.52
C ILE A 107 4.55 -7.51 5.73
N ASP A 108 4.78 -6.99 6.92
CA ASP A 108 4.29 -7.55 8.19
C ASP A 108 3.15 -6.74 8.77
N LEU A 109 3.06 -5.46 8.39
CA LEU A 109 2.04 -4.52 8.84
C LEU A 109 1.79 -3.46 7.76
N TYR A 110 0.54 -2.97 7.67
CA TYR A 110 0.20 -1.75 6.93
C TYR A 110 -1.05 -1.07 7.52
N PRO A 111 -1.19 0.26 7.40
CA PRO A 111 -2.42 0.95 7.75
C PRO A 111 -3.51 0.68 6.70
N GLU A 112 -4.74 0.41 7.17
CA GLU A 112 -5.90 0.18 6.32
C GLU A 112 -7.11 0.91 6.92
N TYR A 113 -8.21 0.95 6.19
CA TYR A 113 -9.49 1.47 6.68
C TYR A 113 -10.54 0.37 6.72
N THR A 114 -11.31 0.33 7.79
CA THR A 114 -12.28 -0.76 8.04
C THR A 114 -13.31 -0.90 6.92
N GLY A 115 -13.87 0.19 6.41
CA GLY A 115 -14.80 0.19 5.27
C GLY A 115 -14.16 -0.36 3.99
N THR A 116 -12.90 -0.01 3.72
CA THR A 116 -12.14 -0.56 2.59
C THR A 116 -11.90 -2.07 2.75
N ALA A 117 -11.50 -2.49 3.94
CA ALA A 117 -11.32 -3.92 4.25
C ALA A 117 -12.62 -4.71 4.04
N LEU A 118 -13.76 -4.16 4.49
CA LEU A 118 -15.08 -4.79 4.32
C LEU A 118 -15.47 -4.89 2.84
N THR A 119 -15.49 -3.77 2.14
CA THR A 119 -16.09 -3.69 0.81
C THR A 119 -15.14 -4.15 -0.31
N ALA A 120 -13.88 -3.72 -0.28
CA ALA A 120 -12.92 -4.03 -1.33
C ALA A 120 -12.29 -5.42 -1.18
N ILE A 121 -11.93 -5.82 0.06
CA ILE A 121 -11.22 -7.09 0.30
C ILE A 121 -12.19 -8.23 0.60
N LEU A 122 -13.07 -8.05 1.59
CA LEU A 122 -14.05 -9.09 1.97
C LEU A 122 -15.19 -9.23 0.98
N LYS A 123 -15.44 -8.20 0.15
CA LYS A 123 -16.55 -8.13 -0.83
C LYS A 123 -17.92 -8.22 -0.16
N GLU A 124 -18.04 -7.66 1.04
CA GLU A 124 -19.29 -7.60 1.78
C GLU A 124 -19.98 -6.25 1.61
N ASN A 125 -21.29 -6.23 1.78
CA ASN A 125 -22.09 -5.01 1.74
C ASN A 125 -21.76 -4.09 2.93
N PRO A 126 -21.88 -2.77 2.76
CA PRO A 126 -21.72 -1.83 3.85
C PRO A 126 -22.62 -2.16 5.06
N ARG A 127 -22.11 -1.88 6.27
CA ARG A 127 -22.82 -2.01 7.55
C ARG A 127 -23.06 -0.64 8.15
N SER A 128 -24.06 -0.53 9.02
CA SER A 128 -24.56 0.76 9.48
C SER A 128 -23.68 1.48 10.49
N THR A 129 -22.94 0.75 11.35
CA THR A 129 -22.14 1.36 12.41
C THR A 129 -20.64 1.06 12.26
N ALA A 130 -19.80 1.96 12.77
CA ALA A 130 -18.34 1.77 12.78
C ALA A 130 -17.96 0.51 13.60
N ALA A 131 -18.63 0.28 14.73
CA ALA A 131 -18.40 -0.90 15.56
C ALA A 131 -18.72 -2.20 14.84
N ASP A 132 -19.85 -2.27 14.10
CA ASP A 132 -20.23 -3.45 13.33
C ASP A 132 -19.23 -3.75 12.18
N VAL A 133 -18.77 -2.67 11.52
CA VAL A 133 -17.75 -2.79 10.46
C VAL A 133 -16.44 -3.30 11.04
N TYR A 134 -15.97 -2.67 12.13
CA TYR A 134 -14.71 -3.05 12.79
C TYR A 134 -14.73 -4.50 13.26
N GLU A 135 -15.73 -4.93 14.03
CA GLU A 135 -15.81 -6.30 14.55
C GLU A 135 -15.94 -7.33 13.42
N ARG A 136 -16.70 -7.02 12.37
CA ARG A 136 -16.82 -7.92 11.21
C ARG A 136 -15.48 -8.09 10.48
N VAL A 137 -14.78 -6.99 10.21
CA VAL A 137 -13.46 -7.02 9.56
C VAL A 137 -12.47 -7.79 10.44
N LYS A 138 -12.43 -7.52 11.73
CA LYS A 138 -11.53 -8.19 12.69
C LYS A 138 -11.75 -9.71 12.69
N GLN A 139 -13.00 -10.17 12.77
CA GLN A 139 -13.34 -11.60 12.74
C GLN A 139 -12.93 -12.27 11.43
N GLU A 140 -13.29 -11.67 10.28
CA GLU A 140 -13.03 -12.27 8.98
C GLU A 140 -11.53 -12.23 8.60
N TYR A 141 -10.81 -11.17 8.94
CA TYR A 141 -9.36 -11.10 8.72
C TYR A 141 -8.61 -12.14 9.55
N ALA A 142 -9.04 -12.35 10.79
CA ALA A 142 -8.47 -13.39 11.63
C ALA A 142 -8.76 -14.81 11.09
N ARG A 143 -10.00 -15.03 10.64
CA ARG A 143 -10.48 -16.34 10.18
C ARG A 143 -9.96 -16.73 8.80
N ARG A 144 -10.06 -15.79 7.81
CA ARG A 144 -9.70 -16.08 6.41
C ARG A 144 -8.22 -15.95 6.13
N PHE A 145 -7.56 -14.99 6.78
CA PHE A 145 -6.22 -14.56 6.36
C PHE A 145 -5.14 -14.73 7.44
N GLY A 146 -5.53 -15.05 8.68
CA GLY A 146 -4.56 -15.09 9.79
C GLY A 146 -3.96 -13.72 10.10
N LEU A 147 -4.71 -12.66 9.83
CA LEU A 147 -4.35 -11.27 10.09
C LEU A 147 -5.07 -10.76 11.35
N VAL A 148 -4.42 -9.85 12.06
CA VAL A 148 -4.97 -9.16 13.22
C VAL A 148 -5.29 -7.73 12.82
N VAL A 149 -6.50 -7.27 13.11
CA VAL A 149 -6.90 -5.88 13.01
C VAL A 149 -6.65 -5.24 14.37
N ALA A 150 -5.67 -4.35 14.45
CA ALA A 150 -5.38 -3.61 15.67
C ALA A 150 -6.47 -2.56 15.96
N PRO A 151 -6.57 -2.02 17.18
CA PRO A 151 -7.52 -0.98 17.49
C PRO A 151 -7.41 0.26 16.61
N SER A 152 -8.53 0.99 16.47
CA SER A 152 -8.60 2.21 15.67
C SER A 152 -7.62 3.28 16.15
N LEU A 153 -6.97 3.95 15.20
CA LEU A 153 -6.06 5.06 15.47
C LEU A 153 -6.78 6.33 15.96
N GLY A 154 -8.13 6.39 15.82
CA GLY A 154 -8.98 7.44 16.37
C GLY A 154 -9.65 8.36 15.36
N PHE A 155 -9.57 8.07 14.07
CA PHE A 155 -10.25 8.85 13.04
C PHE A 155 -10.78 7.97 11.90
N GLU A 156 -11.70 8.55 11.16
CA GLU A 156 -12.22 7.99 9.92
C GLU A 156 -11.72 8.80 8.73
N ASN A 157 -11.45 8.10 7.62
CA ASN A 157 -11.15 8.71 6.34
C ASN A 157 -12.07 8.11 5.26
N THR A 158 -13.26 8.67 5.14
CA THR A 158 -14.25 8.26 4.14
C THR A 158 -13.93 8.86 2.76
N PHE A 159 -14.50 8.30 1.72
CA PHE A 159 -14.54 8.99 0.43
C PHE A 159 -15.29 10.31 0.55
N ALA A 160 -14.71 11.34 -0.06
CA ALA A 160 -15.29 12.68 -0.16
C ALA A 160 -15.59 13.01 -1.62
N ILE A 161 -16.85 13.32 -1.94
CA ILE A 161 -17.22 13.84 -3.24
C ILE A 161 -16.98 15.32 -3.22
N VAL A 162 -16.07 15.79 -4.07
CA VAL A 162 -15.52 17.15 -4.01
C VAL A 162 -15.75 17.88 -5.33
N ILE A 163 -16.19 19.13 -5.22
CA ILE A 163 -16.34 20.09 -6.32
C ILE A 163 -15.57 21.38 -5.97
N ARG A 164 -15.45 22.30 -6.90
CA ARG A 164 -14.89 23.64 -6.62
C ARG A 164 -15.81 24.41 -5.67
N GLY A 165 -15.23 25.15 -4.73
CA GLY A 165 -15.99 25.98 -3.79
C GLY A 165 -16.79 27.08 -4.49
N GLU A 166 -16.24 27.69 -5.56
CA GLU A 166 -16.96 28.64 -6.39
C GLU A 166 -18.25 28.06 -7.00
N ASP A 167 -18.20 26.80 -7.47
CA ASP A 167 -19.37 26.12 -8.05
C ASP A 167 -20.37 25.73 -6.97
N ALA A 168 -19.90 25.25 -5.81
CA ALA A 168 -20.78 24.96 -4.68
C ALA A 168 -21.57 26.20 -4.25
N ARG A 169 -20.90 27.35 -4.09
CA ARG A 169 -21.55 28.63 -3.71
C ARG A 169 -22.50 29.13 -4.79
N ARG A 170 -22.07 29.14 -6.07
CA ARG A 170 -22.86 29.65 -7.19
C ARG A 170 -24.14 28.83 -7.44
N LEU A 171 -24.06 27.51 -7.24
CA LEU A 171 -25.17 26.59 -7.49
C LEU A 171 -25.91 26.17 -6.20
N HIS A 172 -25.51 26.71 -5.04
CA HIS A 172 -26.05 26.38 -3.70
C HIS A 172 -26.06 24.88 -3.41
N LEU A 173 -24.92 24.20 -3.73
CA LEU A 173 -24.77 22.75 -3.57
C LEU A 173 -24.10 22.43 -2.24
N HIS A 174 -24.76 21.57 -1.45
CA HIS A 174 -24.26 21.08 -0.17
C HIS A 174 -24.21 19.55 -0.12
N THR A 175 -25.03 18.85 -0.90
CA THR A 175 -25.13 17.38 -0.88
C THR A 175 -24.90 16.76 -2.25
N VAL A 176 -24.55 15.46 -2.26
CA VAL A 176 -24.37 14.70 -3.49
C VAL A 176 -25.69 14.61 -4.27
N SER A 177 -26.84 14.46 -3.58
CA SER A 177 -28.16 14.47 -4.25
C SER A 177 -28.45 15.80 -4.98
N GLN A 178 -28.06 16.94 -4.40
CA GLN A 178 -28.24 18.25 -5.06
C GLN A 178 -27.36 18.41 -6.31
N ALA A 179 -26.20 17.75 -6.33
CA ALA A 179 -25.28 17.80 -7.47
C ALA A 179 -25.75 16.94 -8.67
N ALA A 180 -26.59 15.94 -8.43
CA ALA A 180 -27.02 14.98 -9.46
C ALA A 180 -27.65 15.62 -10.73
N PRO A 181 -28.49 16.65 -10.64
CA PRO A 181 -29.04 17.34 -11.83
C PRO A 181 -28.00 18.03 -12.71
N TYR A 182 -26.84 18.41 -12.14
CA TYR A 182 -25.75 19.10 -12.85
C TYR A 182 -24.74 18.13 -13.46
N ALA A 183 -24.67 16.89 -12.94
CA ALA A 183 -23.71 15.87 -13.38
C ALA A 183 -23.70 15.62 -14.91
N PRO A 184 -24.82 15.70 -15.66
CA PRO A 184 -24.81 15.52 -17.11
C PRO A 184 -23.95 16.55 -17.87
N GLN A 185 -23.61 17.68 -17.26
CA GLN A 185 -22.75 18.71 -17.84
C GLN A 185 -21.31 18.64 -17.29
N TRP A 186 -21.03 17.78 -16.30
CA TRP A 186 -19.78 17.71 -15.58
C TRP A 186 -18.88 16.58 -16.08
N ARG A 187 -17.60 16.86 -16.08
CA ARG A 187 -16.51 15.87 -16.27
C ARG A 187 -16.07 15.40 -14.90
N ALA A 188 -16.11 14.11 -14.68
CA ALA A 188 -15.64 13.53 -13.43
C ALA A 188 -14.19 13.01 -13.55
N GLY A 189 -13.46 13.06 -12.43
CA GLY A 189 -12.12 12.49 -12.27
C GLY A 189 -12.04 11.61 -11.03
N PHE A 190 -11.49 10.38 -11.15
CA PHE A 190 -11.41 9.43 -10.05
C PHE A 190 -10.08 8.70 -10.01
N GLY A 191 -9.70 8.21 -8.83
CA GLY A 191 -8.61 7.27 -8.67
C GLY A 191 -8.94 5.89 -9.25
N PHE A 192 -7.91 5.12 -9.61
CA PHE A 192 -8.06 3.79 -10.22
C PHE A 192 -8.90 2.85 -9.34
N GLU A 193 -8.60 2.74 -8.05
CA GLU A 193 -9.36 1.87 -7.15
C GLU A 193 -10.84 2.28 -7.00
N PHE A 194 -11.13 3.61 -7.00
CA PHE A 194 -12.50 4.08 -6.90
C PHE A 194 -13.38 3.62 -8.08
N MET A 195 -12.80 3.50 -9.26
CA MET A 195 -13.50 2.97 -10.44
C MET A 195 -13.83 1.48 -10.33
N GLU A 196 -13.00 0.71 -9.63
CA GLU A 196 -13.09 -0.74 -9.56
C GLU A 196 -13.83 -1.27 -8.30
N ARG A 197 -13.84 -0.48 -7.23
CA ARG A 197 -14.39 -0.92 -5.94
C ARG A 197 -15.91 -1.01 -5.95
N PRO A 198 -16.51 -1.97 -5.18
CA PRO A 198 -17.96 -2.05 -5.02
C PRO A 198 -18.59 -0.79 -4.40
N ASP A 199 -17.88 -0.17 -3.44
CA ASP A 199 -18.24 1.07 -2.77
C ASP A 199 -17.71 2.33 -3.51
N GLY A 200 -17.29 2.19 -4.76
CA GLY A 200 -16.77 3.25 -5.59
C GLY A 200 -17.78 3.78 -6.62
N PHE A 201 -17.29 4.07 -7.81
CA PHE A 201 -18.01 4.78 -8.88
C PHE A 201 -19.35 4.14 -9.25
N LYS A 202 -19.38 2.84 -9.52
CA LYS A 202 -20.61 2.14 -9.97
C LYS A 202 -21.73 2.21 -8.93
N GLY A 203 -21.40 1.98 -7.66
CA GLY A 203 -22.37 2.04 -6.58
C GLY A 203 -22.82 3.48 -6.30
N LEU A 204 -21.90 4.45 -6.29
CA LEU A 204 -22.20 5.86 -6.12
C LEU A 204 -23.16 6.35 -7.19
N THR A 205 -22.85 6.10 -8.47
CA THR A 205 -23.70 6.54 -9.59
C THR A 205 -25.08 5.93 -9.55
N LYS A 206 -25.20 4.64 -9.18
CA LYS A 206 -26.46 3.95 -8.98
C LYS A 206 -27.27 4.56 -7.85
N THR A 207 -26.64 4.81 -6.70
CA THR A 207 -27.30 5.33 -5.50
C THR A 207 -27.83 6.75 -5.71
N TYR A 208 -27.04 7.62 -6.33
CA TYR A 208 -27.38 9.02 -6.50
C TYR A 208 -27.96 9.39 -7.87
N GLY A 209 -28.03 8.43 -8.78
CA GLY A 209 -28.52 8.69 -10.15
C GLY A 209 -27.57 9.54 -10.98
N LEU A 210 -26.26 9.58 -10.64
CA LEU A 210 -25.28 10.41 -11.31
C LEU A 210 -25.03 9.92 -12.75
N ARG A 211 -25.11 10.85 -13.70
CA ARG A 211 -24.76 10.64 -15.10
C ARG A 211 -23.82 11.76 -15.52
N PHE A 212 -22.61 11.43 -15.92
CA PHE A 212 -21.62 12.44 -16.31
C PHE A 212 -21.60 12.69 -17.81
N ALA A 213 -21.10 13.87 -18.22
CA ALA A 213 -21.01 14.29 -19.62
C ALA A 213 -20.21 13.31 -20.51
N ALA A 214 -19.23 12.62 -19.92
CA ALA A 214 -18.39 11.63 -20.59
C ALA A 214 -17.94 10.57 -19.59
N THR A 215 -17.29 9.52 -20.07
CA THR A 215 -16.60 8.55 -19.21
C THR A 215 -15.62 9.26 -18.28
N PRO A 216 -15.66 9.00 -16.96
CA PRO A 216 -14.78 9.66 -16.02
C PRO A 216 -13.30 9.45 -16.35
N ARG A 217 -12.49 10.47 -16.13
CA ARG A 217 -11.04 10.38 -16.25
C ARG A 217 -10.45 9.65 -15.07
N THR A 218 -9.58 8.69 -15.33
CA THR A 218 -8.86 7.99 -14.26
C THR A 218 -7.45 8.56 -14.11
N MET A 219 -7.04 8.88 -12.89
CA MET A 219 -5.74 9.49 -12.60
C MET A 219 -5.23 9.14 -11.21
N ASP A 220 -3.96 9.44 -10.95
CA ASP A 220 -3.39 9.31 -9.61
C ASP A 220 -4.07 10.23 -8.61
N LEU A 221 -4.23 9.76 -7.35
CA LEU A 221 -4.90 10.50 -6.28
C LEU A 221 -4.29 11.89 -6.05
N GLY A 222 -2.97 12.03 -6.13
CA GLY A 222 -2.26 13.31 -5.98
C GLY A 222 -2.56 14.34 -7.07
N LEU A 223 -3.18 13.95 -8.19
CA LEU A 223 -3.52 14.85 -9.29
C LEU A 223 -4.98 15.34 -9.24
N LEU A 224 -5.86 14.63 -8.51
CA LEU A 224 -7.32 14.88 -8.51
C LEU A 224 -7.68 16.34 -8.18
N TYR A 225 -7.17 16.86 -7.07
CA TYR A 225 -7.51 18.22 -6.62
C TYR A 225 -6.93 19.32 -7.51
N ARG A 226 -5.76 19.08 -8.09
CA ARG A 226 -5.18 20.02 -9.08
C ARG A 226 -5.99 20.02 -10.38
N ALA A 227 -6.39 18.83 -10.86
CA ALA A 227 -7.25 18.73 -12.04
C ALA A 227 -8.61 19.43 -11.82
N LEU A 228 -9.17 19.34 -10.59
CA LEU A 228 -10.40 20.02 -10.20
C LEU A 228 -10.21 21.53 -10.14
N SER A 229 -9.19 22.04 -9.46
CA SER A 229 -8.93 23.49 -9.34
C SER A 229 -8.58 24.13 -10.69
N GLN A 230 -7.92 23.39 -11.59
CA GLN A 230 -7.57 23.83 -12.94
C GLN A 230 -8.72 23.63 -13.95
N LYS A 231 -9.92 23.28 -13.50
CA LYS A 231 -11.12 23.10 -14.36
C LYS A 231 -10.96 22.02 -15.44
N GLN A 232 -10.05 21.07 -15.25
CA GLN A 232 -9.90 19.91 -16.15
C GLN A 232 -11.00 18.87 -15.91
N VAL A 233 -11.49 18.79 -14.67
CA VAL A 233 -12.67 18.04 -14.22
C VAL A 233 -13.53 18.94 -13.35
N ASP A 234 -14.77 18.54 -13.10
CA ASP A 234 -15.75 19.33 -12.38
C ASP A 234 -16.17 18.69 -11.05
N LEU A 235 -15.92 17.38 -10.90
CA LEU A 235 -16.14 16.60 -9.68
C LEU A 235 -15.07 15.52 -9.56
N VAL A 236 -14.61 15.29 -8.33
CA VAL A 236 -13.69 14.20 -8.00
C VAL A 236 -14.17 13.43 -6.75
N ALA A 237 -13.71 12.21 -6.59
CA ALA A 237 -13.77 11.50 -5.32
C ALA A 237 -12.36 11.51 -4.70
N GLY A 238 -12.23 12.22 -3.61
CA GLY A 238 -11.02 12.28 -2.78
C GLY A 238 -11.26 11.64 -1.42
N ASN A 239 -10.53 12.10 -0.40
CA ASN A 239 -10.63 11.59 0.96
C ASN A 239 -11.01 12.73 1.93
N SER A 240 -11.81 12.44 2.95
CA SER A 240 -12.33 13.44 3.89
C SER A 240 -11.27 14.11 4.77
N THR A 241 -10.10 13.52 4.85
CA THR A 241 -8.94 14.03 5.59
C THR A 241 -7.90 14.74 4.73
N ASP A 242 -8.13 14.88 3.42
CA ASP A 242 -7.18 15.52 2.51
C ASP A 242 -7.04 17.03 2.80
N GLY A 243 -5.84 17.46 3.10
CA GLY A 243 -5.52 18.84 3.48
C GLY A 243 -5.69 19.86 2.35
N LEU A 244 -5.58 19.43 1.09
CA LEU A 244 -5.71 20.30 -0.08
C LEU A 244 -7.14 20.79 -0.32
N ILE A 245 -8.16 20.16 0.25
CA ILE A 245 -9.56 20.57 0.11
C ILE A 245 -9.73 22.03 0.54
N ALA A 246 -9.30 22.36 1.77
CA ALA A 246 -9.39 23.72 2.27
C ALA A 246 -8.40 24.67 1.57
N ALA A 247 -7.19 24.20 1.27
CA ALA A 247 -6.14 25.01 0.67
C ALA A 247 -6.44 25.49 -0.76
N LEU A 248 -7.26 24.73 -1.49
CA LEU A 248 -7.63 25.02 -2.88
C LEU A 248 -9.08 25.56 -3.03
N ASP A 249 -9.70 26.00 -1.93
CA ASP A 249 -11.10 26.44 -1.91
C ASP A 249 -12.05 25.43 -2.58
N LEU A 250 -11.95 24.17 -2.14
CA LEU A 250 -12.81 23.10 -2.62
C LEU A 250 -13.92 22.80 -1.60
N ALA A 251 -15.05 22.29 -2.07
CA ALA A 251 -16.20 21.95 -1.26
C ALA A 251 -16.44 20.43 -1.28
N VAL A 252 -16.57 19.85 -0.10
CA VAL A 252 -17.04 18.47 0.05
C VAL A 252 -18.56 18.47 0.05
N LEU A 253 -19.15 17.65 -0.78
CA LEU A 253 -20.60 17.40 -0.79
C LEU A 253 -20.93 16.32 0.25
N GLU A 254 -21.94 16.58 1.08
CA GLU A 254 -22.43 15.63 2.07
C GLU A 254 -23.00 14.37 1.39
N ASP A 255 -22.65 13.22 1.89
CA ASP A 255 -23.22 11.92 1.52
C ASP A 255 -24.60 11.75 2.21
N ASP A 256 -25.60 12.50 1.76
CA ASP A 256 -26.94 12.59 2.35
C ASP A 256 -27.74 11.28 2.28
N ARG A 257 -27.29 10.31 1.48
CA ARG A 257 -27.88 8.96 1.43
C ARG A 257 -27.08 7.93 2.22
N ARG A 258 -26.01 8.34 2.88
CA ARG A 258 -25.13 7.45 3.67
C ARG A 258 -24.67 6.24 2.87
N TYR A 259 -24.23 6.49 1.65
CA TYR A 259 -23.77 5.45 0.75
C TYR A 259 -22.44 4.83 1.19
N PHE A 260 -21.53 5.65 1.69
CA PHE A 260 -20.23 5.20 2.13
C PHE A 260 -20.31 4.59 3.55
N PRO A 261 -19.68 3.39 3.77
CA PRO A 261 -19.58 2.83 5.12
C PRO A 261 -18.60 3.66 5.98
N PRO A 262 -18.57 3.44 7.31
CA PRO A 262 -17.50 3.96 8.15
C PRO A 262 -16.12 3.43 7.76
N TYR A 263 -15.09 4.27 7.78
CA TYR A 263 -13.72 3.96 7.38
C TYR A 263 -12.72 4.32 8.49
N GLU A 264 -12.80 3.66 9.64
CA GLU A 264 -11.82 3.86 10.72
C GLU A 264 -10.42 3.40 10.28
N ALA A 265 -9.42 4.24 10.53
CA ALA A 265 -8.03 3.91 10.27
C ALA A 265 -7.51 2.89 11.29
N VAL A 266 -7.03 1.75 10.83
CA VAL A 266 -6.56 0.63 11.65
C VAL A 266 -5.25 0.04 11.12
N PRO A 267 -4.29 -0.35 11.96
CA PRO A 267 -3.17 -1.18 11.55
C PRO A 267 -3.62 -2.62 11.30
N ILE A 268 -3.23 -3.20 10.17
CA ILE A 268 -3.38 -4.63 9.87
C ILE A 268 -2.04 -5.32 10.05
N VAL A 269 -2.00 -6.37 10.85
CA VAL A 269 -0.76 -7.06 11.24
C VAL A 269 -0.86 -8.55 10.99
N ARG A 270 0.21 -9.19 10.58
CA ARG A 270 0.27 -10.65 10.51
C ARG A 270 0.27 -11.25 11.91
N ARG A 271 -0.57 -12.26 12.15
CA ARG A 271 -0.59 -12.98 13.44
C ARG A 271 0.78 -13.57 13.79
N GLN A 272 1.49 -14.07 12.78
CA GLN A 272 2.83 -14.60 12.96
C GLN A 272 3.82 -13.55 13.47
N THR A 273 3.71 -12.31 13.01
CA THR A 273 4.56 -11.20 13.48
C THR A 273 4.31 -10.92 14.96
N LEU A 274 3.05 -10.88 15.40
CA LEU A 274 2.71 -10.68 16.80
C LEU A 274 3.10 -11.86 17.70
N ALA A 275 3.11 -13.08 17.16
CA ALA A 275 3.59 -14.25 17.89
C ALA A 275 5.12 -14.24 18.08
N LEU A 276 5.87 -13.70 17.13
CA LEU A 276 7.33 -13.55 17.23
C LEU A 276 7.73 -12.31 18.04
N HIS A 277 6.93 -11.25 17.98
CA HIS A 277 7.19 -9.94 18.57
C HIS A 277 5.95 -9.42 19.32
N PRO A 278 5.65 -9.96 20.51
CA PRO A 278 4.48 -9.55 21.31
C PRO A 278 4.51 -8.06 21.69
N GLU A 279 5.70 -7.47 21.83
CA GLU A 279 5.91 -6.04 22.11
C GLU A 279 5.29 -5.12 21.04
N VAL A 280 5.17 -5.58 19.79
CA VAL A 280 4.50 -4.83 18.70
C VAL A 280 3.03 -4.60 19.04
N GLN A 281 2.34 -5.57 19.63
CA GLN A 281 0.94 -5.41 20.02
C GLN A 281 0.77 -4.33 21.08
N HIS A 282 1.66 -4.28 22.07
CA HIS A 282 1.63 -3.25 23.12
C HIS A 282 1.89 -1.86 22.53
N ALA A 283 2.91 -1.73 21.70
CA ALA A 283 3.22 -0.45 21.05
C ALA A 283 2.07 0.05 20.16
N LEU A 284 1.43 -0.82 19.39
CA LEU A 284 0.26 -0.43 18.60
C LEU A 284 -0.93 -0.01 19.44
N ALA A 285 -1.12 -0.62 20.62
CA ALA A 285 -2.18 -0.23 21.54
C ALA A 285 -1.99 1.20 22.09
N GLU A 286 -0.75 1.68 22.24
CA GLU A 286 -0.46 3.06 22.65
C GLU A 286 -0.91 4.11 21.62
N LEU A 287 -1.04 3.74 20.34
CA LEU A 287 -1.52 4.60 19.25
C LEU A 287 -3.05 4.66 19.18
N THR A 288 -3.78 3.82 19.95
CA THR A 288 -5.24 3.74 19.90
C THR A 288 -5.86 5.09 20.27
N GLY A 289 -6.72 5.62 19.38
CA GLY A 289 -7.46 6.86 19.61
C GLY A 289 -6.59 8.13 19.66
N LYS A 290 -5.31 8.08 19.27
CA LYS A 290 -4.38 9.21 19.40
C LYS A 290 -4.46 10.25 18.29
N ILE A 291 -5.08 9.91 17.17
CA ILE A 291 -5.15 10.77 15.99
C ILE A 291 -6.59 11.19 15.76
N SER A 292 -6.89 12.47 15.82
CA SER A 292 -8.18 12.99 15.36
C SER A 292 -8.18 13.28 13.86
N ALA A 293 -9.34 13.30 13.21
CA ALA A 293 -9.49 13.68 11.81
C ALA A 293 -8.93 15.09 11.51
N ALA A 294 -9.06 16.03 12.46
CA ALA A 294 -8.51 17.38 12.33
C ALA A 294 -6.97 17.37 12.35
N GLU A 295 -6.35 16.55 13.20
CA GLU A 295 -4.90 16.38 13.23
C GLU A 295 -4.40 15.71 11.96
N MET A 296 -5.11 14.70 11.48
CA MET A 296 -4.74 14.03 10.21
C MET A 296 -4.81 15.01 9.03
N ARG A 297 -5.86 15.83 8.93
CA ARG A 297 -5.95 16.90 7.91
C ARG A 297 -4.78 17.87 7.99
N ARG A 298 -4.37 18.28 9.20
CA ARG A 298 -3.19 19.17 9.37
C ARG A 298 -1.90 18.50 8.90
N MET A 299 -1.69 17.24 9.25
CA MET A 299 -0.51 16.48 8.80
C MET A 299 -0.50 16.30 7.28
N ASN A 300 -1.62 15.94 6.68
CA ASN A 300 -1.76 15.84 5.23
C ASN A 300 -1.46 17.18 4.54
N TYR A 301 -1.98 18.30 5.07
CA TYR A 301 -1.70 19.62 4.53
C TYR A 301 -0.22 20.01 4.68
N ALA A 302 0.42 19.66 5.78
CA ALA A 302 1.84 19.93 5.97
C ALA A 302 2.70 19.27 4.87
N VAL A 303 2.32 18.06 4.43
CA VAL A 303 3.03 17.36 3.35
C VAL A 303 2.60 17.88 1.97
N ASP A 304 1.29 17.84 1.65
CA ASP A 304 0.79 18.11 0.29
C ASP A 304 0.79 19.59 -0.05
N GLY A 305 0.44 20.45 0.92
CA GLY A 305 0.36 21.90 0.75
C GLY A 305 1.67 22.63 1.02
N GLN A 306 2.35 22.27 2.12
CA GLN A 306 3.58 22.92 2.54
C GLN A 306 4.87 22.19 2.09
N ARG A 307 4.73 21.03 1.43
CA ARG A 307 5.84 20.21 0.90
C ARG A 307 6.84 19.74 1.96
N ARG A 308 6.35 19.51 3.18
CA ARG A 308 7.17 18.97 4.27
C ARG A 308 7.37 17.47 4.10
N ASP A 309 8.44 16.96 4.66
CA ASP A 309 8.71 15.52 4.67
C ASP A 309 7.76 14.77 5.61
N ALA A 310 7.15 13.68 5.14
CA ALA A 310 6.17 12.90 5.91
C ALA A 310 6.77 12.30 7.19
N LYS A 311 8.05 11.92 7.15
CA LYS A 311 8.77 11.39 8.31
C LYS A 311 8.96 12.44 9.39
N GLU A 312 9.23 13.69 9.00
CA GLU A 312 9.35 14.79 9.95
C GLU A 312 8.02 15.16 10.57
N VAL A 313 6.96 15.24 9.75
CA VAL A 313 5.59 15.51 10.22
C VAL A 313 5.14 14.45 11.22
N ALA A 314 5.38 13.17 10.92
CA ALA A 314 5.07 12.06 11.83
C ALA A 314 5.86 12.16 13.14
N ARG A 315 7.15 12.49 13.09
CA ARG A 315 8.00 12.66 14.28
C ARG A 315 7.50 13.78 15.21
N GLU A 316 7.14 14.92 14.63
CA GLU A 316 6.60 16.05 15.41
C GLU A 316 5.29 15.69 16.08
N PHE A 317 4.40 14.99 15.35
CA PHE A 317 3.14 14.52 15.91
C PHE A 317 3.37 13.58 17.10
N LEU A 318 4.21 12.54 16.95
CA LEU A 318 4.52 11.61 18.03
C LEU A 318 5.06 12.35 19.27
N ARG A 319 6.01 13.25 19.09
CA ARG A 319 6.55 14.09 20.18
C ARG A 319 5.45 14.91 20.87
N SER A 320 4.53 15.50 20.10
CA SER A 320 3.42 16.29 20.65
C SER A 320 2.44 15.46 21.50
N LYS A 321 2.42 14.14 21.28
CA LYS A 321 1.59 13.17 22.03
C LYS A 321 2.35 12.49 23.18
N GLY A 322 3.65 12.74 23.33
CA GLY A 322 4.50 12.05 24.31
C GLY A 322 4.78 10.58 23.97
N LEU A 323 4.80 10.26 22.68
CA LEU A 323 4.97 8.90 22.11
C LEU A 323 6.37 8.70 21.54
#